data_f287d007f069f328d57d9dd253247d95
#
_entry.id   f287d007f069f328d57d9dd253247d95
#
_cell.length_a   1.000
_cell.length_b   1.000
_cell.length_c   1.000
_cell.angle_alpha   90.00
_cell.angle_beta   90.00
_cell.angle_gamma   90.00
#
_symmetry.space_group_name_H-M   'P 1'
#
loop_
_entity.id
_entity.type
_entity.pdbx_description
1 polymer ?
#
loop_
_entity_poly.entity_id
_entity_poly.type
_entity_poly.pdbx_seq_one_letter_code
_entity_poly.pdbx_strand_id
1 'polypeptide(L)'
;MSYFFNPEARVEHLEHVAYYESRQSGLGARYLAAFDAAMVKVCEAPHRYGVEFPPDIRRYRVPGFPYNILYRQVGADIEVLVIAPHRRRPGYWLGRL
;
A
#
# COMPACT_ATOMS: atom_id res chain seq x y z
N MET A 1 -4.33 13.34 8.61
CA MET A 1 -3.64 13.36 7.33
C MET A 1 -4.36 12.42 6.38
N SER A 2 -4.65 12.88 5.17
CA SER A 2 -5.34 12.08 4.16
C SER A 2 -4.35 11.33 3.28
N TYR A 3 -4.86 10.40 2.48
CA TYR A 3 -4.01 9.74 1.50
C TYR A 3 -4.73 9.63 0.15
N PHE A 4 -3.94 9.43 -0.89
CA PHE A 4 -4.43 9.18 -2.24
C PHE A 4 -3.53 8.16 -2.92
N PHE A 5 -4.04 7.54 -3.98
CA PHE A 5 -3.30 6.54 -4.73
C PHE A 5 -2.60 7.16 -5.94
N ASN A 6 -1.33 6.75 -6.15
CA ASN A 6 -0.77 6.79 -7.48
C ASN A 6 -1.67 5.96 -8.41
N PRO A 7 -1.91 6.37 -9.66
CA PRO A 7 -2.85 5.66 -10.54
C PRO A 7 -2.58 4.17 -10.68
N GLU A 8 -1.32 3.77 -10.79
CA GLU A 8 -0.97 2.36 -10.91
C GLU A 8 -1.21 1.60 -9.61
N ALA A 9 -0.98 2.25 -8.47
CA ALA A 9 -1.28 1.66 -7.17
C ALA A 9 -2.78 1.45 -6.98
N ARG A 10 -3.59 2.35 -7.51
CA ARG A 10 -5.05 2.18 -7.46
C ARG A 10 -5.49 0.95 -8.23
N VAL A 11 -4.92 0.74 -9.42
CA VAL A 11 -5.21 -0.46 -10.22
C VAL A 11 -4.83 -1.71 -9.44
N GLU A 12 -3.63 -1.72 -8.84
CA GLU A 12 -3.19 -2.84 -8.01
C GLU A 12 -4.16 -3.12 -6.87
N HIS A 13 -4.61 -2.06 -6.19
CA HIS A 13 -5.54 -2.19 -5.08
C HIS A 13 -6.84 -2.86 -5.50
N LEU A 14 -7.42 -2.40 -6.60
CA LEU A 14 -8.67 -2.96 -7.12
C LEU A 14 -8.49 -4.41 -7.58
N GLU A 15 -7.36 -4.72 -8.20
CA GLU A 15 -7.04 -6.09 -8.61
C GLU A 15 -6.89 -7.03 -7.41
N HIS A 16 -6.26 -6.57 -6.33
CA HIS A 16 -6.13 -7.38 -5.11
C HIS A 16 -7.49 -7.68 -4.49
N VAL A 17 -8.36 -6.67 -4.41
CA VAL A 17 -9.71 -6.86 -3.88
C VAL A 17 -10.47 -7.92 -4.70
N ALA A 18 -10.43 -7.76 -6.03
CA ALA A 18 -11.12 -8.69 -6.94
C ALA A 18 -10.56 -10.11 -6.85
N TYR A 19 -9.23 -10.23 -6.78
CA TYR A 19 -8.56 -11.52 -6.66
C TYR A 19 -9.03 -12.27 -5.41
N TYR A 20 -9.00 -11.60 -4.25
CA TYR A 20 -9.39 -12.28 -3.01
C TYR A 20 -10.86 -12.62 -2.97
N GLU A 21 -11.71 -11.75 -3.51
CA GLU A 21 -13.14 -12.03 -3.56
C GLU A 21 -13.43 -13.22 -4.48
N SER A 22 -12.68 -13.37 -5.56
CA SER A 22 -12.83 -14.53 -6.45
C SER A 22 -12.38 -15.84 -5.81
N ARG A 23 -11.47 -15.76 -4.83
CA ARG A 23 -10.98 -16.95 -4.13
C ARG A 23 -11.96 -17.43 -3.06
N GLN A 24 -12.60 -16.50 -2.37
CA GLN A 24 -13.53 -16.80 -1.31
C GLN A 24 -14.43 -15.59 -1.09
N SER A 25 -15.75 -15.83 -1.05
CA SER A 25 -16.71 -14.77 -0.77
C SER A 25 -16.40 -14.09 0.56
N GLY A 26 -16.34 -12.77 0.57
CA GLY A 26 -16.01 -11.96 1.75
C GLY A 26 -14.52 -11.72 1.97
N LEU A 27 -13.64 -12.43 1.26
CA LEU A 27 -12.20 -12.28 1.46
C LEU A 27 -11.70 -10.95 0.90
N GLY A 28 -12.31 -10.45 -0.19
CA GLY A 28 -12.00 -9.12 -0.71
C GLY A 28 -12.29 -8.03 0.31
N ALA A 29 -13.41 -8.13 1.01
CA ALA A 29 -13.75 -7.17 2.07
C ALA A 29 -12.78 -7.25 3.24
N ARG A 30 -12.31 -8.45 3.59
CA ARG A 30 -11.30 -8.63 4.65
C ARG A 30 -9.96 -8.00 4.27
N TYR A 31 -9.53 -8.17 3.03
CA TYR A 31 -8.33 -7.51 2.54
C TYR A 31 -8.49 -5.98 2.61
N LEU A 32 -9.63 -5.47 2.16
CA LEU A 32 -9.88 -4.03 2.16
C LEU A 32 -9.84 -3.47 3.59
N ALA A 33 -10.45 -4.17 4.55
CA ALA A 33 -10.42 -3.76 5.95
C ALA A 33 -9.00 -3.75 6.51
N ALA A 34 -8.18 -4.74 6.15
CA ALA A 34 -6.77 -4.78 6.57
C ALA A 34 -5.97 -3.63 5.97
N PHE A 35 -6.22 -3.31 4.70
CA PHE A 35 -5.58 -2.18 4.03
C PHE A 35 -5.98 -0.86 4.71
N ASP A 36 -7.27 -0.66 4.96
CA ASP A 36 -7.76 0.57 5.59
C ASP A 36 -7.16 0.75 6.98
N ALA A 37 -7.08 -0.32 7.77
CA ALA A 37 -6.46 -0.28 9.10
C ALA A 37 -4.98 0.09 9.00
N ALA A 38 -4.27 -0.45 8.00
CA ALA A 38 -2.87 -0.11 7.76
C ALA A 38 -2.72 1.38 7.44
N MET A 39 -3.60 1.92 6.60
CA MET A 39 -3.51 3.33 6.22
C MET A 39 -3.83 4.27 7.38
N VAL A 40 -4.70 3.85 8.30
CA VAL A 40 -4.90 4.63 9.54
C VAL A 40 -3.58 4.78 10.29
N LYS A 41 -2.84 3.69 10.45
CA LYS A 41 -1.53 3.72 11.13
C LYS A 41 -0.52 4.58 10.40
N VAL A 42 -0.46 4.45 9.08
CA VAL A 42 0.46 5.25 8.25
C VAL A 42 0.15 6.73 8.40
N CYS A 43 -1.11 7.11 8.31
CA CYS A 43 -1.50 8.53 8.38
C CYS A 43 -1.34 9.12 9.77
N GLU A 44 -1.42 8.31 10.83
CA GLU A 44 -1.18 8.78 12.19
C GLU A 44 0.29 9.17 12.42
N ALA A 45 1.23 8.43 11.83
CA ALA A 45 2.65 8.64 12.08
C ALA A 45 3.49 8.20 10.87
N PRO A 46 3.42 8.95 9.76
CA PRO A 46 4.03 8.49 8.51
C PRO A 46 5.55 8.35 8.57
N HIS A 47 6.22 9.08 9.46
CA HIS A 47 7.68 9.01 9.59
C HIS A 47 8.16 7.93 10.55
N ARG A 48 7.25 7.20 11.19
CA ARG A 48 7.62 6.16 12.15
C ARG A 48 8.20 4.93 11.48
N TYR A 49 7.79 4.62 10.25
CA TYR A 49 8.06 3.33 9.61
C TYR A 49 9.29 3.40 8.74
N GLY A 50 9.87 2.22 8.44
CA GLY A 50 11.16 2.12 7.79
C GLY A 50 11.18 2.64 6.36
N VAL A 51 12.32 3.20 5.97
CA VAL A 51 12.55 3.67 4.60
C VAL A 51 12.85 2.45 3.72
N GLU A 52 12.06 2.28 2.68
CA GLU A 52 12.29 1.27 1.66
C GLU A 52 13.25 1.78 0.58
N PHE A 53 13.08 3.04 0.19
CA PHE A 53 13.91 3.66 -0.84
C PHE A 53 14.17 5.13 -0.44
N PRO A 54 15.46 5.52 -0.32
CA PRO A 54 15.80 6.89 0.07
C PRO A 54 15.32 7.92 -0.95
N PRO A 55 15.03 9.15 -0.51
CA PRO A 55 15.20 9.61 0.87
C PRO A 55 14.01 9.32 1.76
N ASP A 56 12.78 9.13 1.23
CA ASP A 56 11.58 9.21 2.05
C ASP A 56 10.47 8.25 1.64
N ILE A 57 10.74 7.28 0.79
CA ILE A 57 9.75 6.26 0.43
C ILE A 57 9.79 5.18 1.50
N ARG A 58 8.68 5.03 2.23
CA ARG A 58 8.59 4.16 3.39
C ARG A 58 7.65 3.00 3.12
N ARG A 59 7.72 1.97 3.97
CA ARG A 59 6.89 0.80 3.81
C ARG A 59 6.11 0.50 5.08
N TYR A 60 4.93 -0.08 4.88
CA TYR A 60 4.12 -0.63 5.95
C TYR A 60 3.44 -1.90 5.45
N ARG A 61 3.56 -2.97 6.23
CA ARG A 61 2.98 -4.26 5.86
C ARG A 61 1.47 -4.26 6.03
N VAL A 62 0.74 -4.83 5.06
CA VAL A 62 -0.70 -5.09 5.22
C VAL A 62 -0.86 -6.31 6.11
N PRO A 63 -1.49 -6.18 7.30
CA PRO A 63 -1.59 -7.32 8.22
C PRO A 63 -2.38 -8.48 7.62
N GLY A 64 -1.80 -9.69 7.66
CA GLY A 64 -2.47 -10.90 7.20
C GLY A 64 -2.43 -11.13 5.70
N PHE A 65 -1.80 -10.24 4.93
CA PHE A 65 -1.71 -10.36 3.47
C PHE A 65 -0.27 -10.13 3.01
N PRO A 66 0.15 -10.73 1.87
CA PRO A 66 1.55 -10.71 1.46
C PRO A 66 1.92 -9.46 0.68
N TYR A 67 1.60 -8.28 1.21
CA TYR A 67 1.89 -7.00 0.55
C TYR A 67 2.52 -6.01 1.49
N ASN A 68 3.38 -5.15 0.92
CA ASN A 68 3.83 -3.93 1.57
C ASN A 68 3.22 -2.73 0.85
N ILE A 69 2.72 -1.79 1.63
CA ILE A 69 2.31 -0.47 1.12
C ILE A 69 3.57 0.39 1.09
N LEU A 70 3.95 0.86 -0.10
CA LEU A 70 5.05 1.82 -0.24
C LEU A 70 4.43 3.18 -0.45
N TYR A 71 4.88 4.14 0.36
CA TYR A 71 4.24 5.45 0.38
C TYR A 71 5.28 6.55 0.63
N ARG A 72 4.89 7.78 0.29
CA ARG A 72 5.66 8.98 0.64
C ARG A 72 4.71 10.11 0.99
N GLN A 73 5.22 11.09 1.72
CA GLN A 73 4.45 12.29 2.03
C GLN A 73 4.58 13.29 0.88
N VAL A 74 3.43 13.84 0.45
CA VAL A 74 3.36 14.86 -0.58
C VAL A 74 2.55 16.02 -0.01
N GLY A 75 3.23 17.10 0.38
CA GLY A 75 2.57 18.18 1.09
C GLY A 75 2.00 17.71 2.41
N ALA A 76 0.70 17.91 2.61
CA ALA A 76 0.00 17.48 3.83
C ALA A 76 -0.59 16.08 3.70
N ASP A 77 -0.41 15.41 2.58
CA ASP A 77 -1.04 14.12 2.30
C ASP A 77 -0.01 13.02 2.10
N ILE A 78 -0.51 11.78 2.09
CA ILE A 78 0.29 10.59 1.82
C ILE A 78 -0.07 10.08 0.42
N GLU A 79 0.92 9.86 -0.42
CA GLU A 79 0.75 9.18 -1.69
C GLU A 79 1.08 7.70 -1.54
N VAL A 80 0.13 6.82 -1.84
CA VAL A 80 0.39 5.39 -1.94
C VAL A 80 0.97 5.13 -3.33
N LEU A 81 2.25 4.77 -3.39
CA LEU A 81 2.97 4.55 -4.64
C LEU A 81 2.76 3.15 -5.19
N VAL A 82 2.73 2.17 -4.30
CA VAL A 82 2.74 0.75 -4.67
C VAL A 82 2.09 -0.06 -3.57
N ILE A 83 1.34 -1.10 -3.97
CA ILE A 83 0.94 -2.17 -3.05
C ILE A 83 1.70 -3.39 -3.53
N ALA A 84 2.91 -3.56 -3.00
CA ALA A 84 3.91 -4.46 -3.54
C ALA A 84 3.80 -5.87 -2.96
N PRO A 85 3.56 -6.90 -3.79
CA PRO A 85 3.64 -8.28 -3.32
C PRO A 85 5.06 -8.59 -2.82
N HIS A 86 5.18 -9.34 -1.74
CA HIS A 86 6.49 -9.70 -1.19
C HIS A 86 7.35 -10.48 -2.19
N ARG A 87 6.72 -11.15 -3.17
CA ARG A 87 7.41 -11.97 -4.16
C ARG A 87 7.94 -11.21 -5.37
N ARG A 88 7.52 -9.93 -5.52
CA ARG A 88 7.98 -9.13 -6.66
C ARG A 88 9.41 -8.66 -6.44
N ARG A 89 10.13 -8.48 -7.54
CA ARG A 89 11.50 -7.96 -7.53
C ARG A 89 11.52 -6.57 -6.90
N PRO A 90 12.43 -6.28 -5.95
CA PRO A 90 12.56 -4.95 -5.38
C PRO A 90 12.76 -3.89 -6.46
N GLY A 91 12.10 -2.76 -6.30
CA GLY A 91 12.28 -1.62 -7.20
C GLY A 91 11.55 -1.71 -8.52
N TYR A 92 10.72 -2.74 -8.77
CA TYR A 92 9.99 -2.85 -10.04
C TYR A 92 9.08 -1.64 -10.30
N TRP A 93 8.77 -0.90 -9.27
CA TRP A 93 7.87 0.26 -9.30
C TRP A 93 8.60 1.59 -9.51
N LEU A 94 9.93 1.58 -9.60
CA LEU A 94 10.70 2.83 -9.65
C LEU A 94 10.32 3.73 -10.83
N GLY A 95 9.84 3.17 -11.92
CA GLY A 95 9.38 3.94 -13.07
C GLY A 95 8.15 4.81 -12.79
N ARG A 96 7.52 4.65 -11.62
CA ARG A 96 6.35 5.47 -11.23
C ARG A 96 6.74 6.82 -10.63
N LEU A 97 8.00 6.98 -10.31
CA LEU A 97 8.50 8.21 -9.65
C LEU A 97 8.68 9.40 -10.60
#